data_413556bdc764622b374959aef08a5596
#
_entry.id   413556bdc764622b374959aef08a5596
#
_cell.length_a   1.000
_cell.length_b   1.000
_cell.length_c   1.000
_cell.angle_alpha   90.00
_cell.angle_beta   90.00
_cell.angle_gamma   90.00
#
_symmetry.space_group_name_H-M   'P 1'
#
loop_
_entity.id
_entity.type
_entity.pdbx_description
1 polymer ?
#
loop_
_entity_poly.entity_id
_entity_poly.type
_entity_poly.pdbx_seq_one_letter_code
_entity_poly.pdbx_strand_id
1 'polypeptide(L)'
;VATLGLFGEKAVPILVEKVIEDEKDLLTGDLAVSGLSGHELALFKALPSTHNLRAPLIESLVRRNDLKELGELATLLETPRGFRALAKASVMMRRTGEVKELLGVLADPATDAKIRVGIVEGMLSGGKDKKFKPMPVKELAALEAAAKQPGVDAAKAKALAALFTVGSGEEVVYLTTAEHQRQFREGEALYQQICLACHQAHGNGQQYLAPPLAGAEWVLESEQRLIAIVVDGVMGPIEVMGKTYTVPEIQPMMPGLRHNPDLTDEKLAAIMTYVRNAWGNGAPPVTGEAV
;
A
#
# COMPACT_ATOMS: atom_id res chain seq x y z
N VAL A 1 22.18 1.01 11.47
CA VAL A 1 21.17 1.32 10.43
C VAL A 1 19.86 1.73 11.09
N ALA A 2 19.27 0.91 11.96
CA ALA A 2 17.97 1.23 12.59
C ALA A 2 17.95 2.56 13.35
N THR A 3 19.05 2.96 13.99
CA THR A 3 19.17 4.24 14.71
C THR A 3 19.40 5.44 13.79
N LEU A 4 19.88 5.23 12.58
CA LEU A 4 20.15 6.31 11.61
C LEU A 4 18.86 6.95 11.09
N GLY A 5 17.75 6.21 11.05
CA GLY A 5 16.44 6.75 10.67
C GLY A 5 15.97 7.92 11.55
N LEU A 6 16.43 8.00 12.81
CA LEU A 6 16.13 9.11 13.70
C LEU A 6 16.75 10.45 13.26
N PHE A 7 17.76 10.42 12.38
CA PHE A 7 18.44 11.61 11.87
C PHE A 7 17.79 12.14 10.56
N GLY A 8 16.75 11.50 10.09
CA GLY A 8 16.00 11.92 8.91
C GLY A 8 16.87 11.96 7.63
N GLU A 9 16.61 12.93 6.77
CA GLU A 9 17.28 13.06 5.46
C GLU A 9 18.81 13.16 5.58
N LYS A 10 19.34 13.67 6.69
CA LYS A 10 20.80 13.75 6.93
C LYS A 10 21.48 12.39 7.05
N ALA A 11 20.72 11.34 7.35
CA ALA A 11 21.24 9.97 7.40
C ALA A 11 21.36 9.32 6.02
N VAL A 12 20.72 9.86 5.00
CA VAL A 12 20.67 9.26 3.65
C VAL A 12 22.07 9.00 3.09
N PRO A 13 23.04 9.93 3.09
CA PRO A 13 24.38 9.67 2.56
C PRO A 13 25.10 8.51 3.27
N ILE A 14 24.99 8.43 4.60
CA ILE A 14 25.60 7.37 5.40
C ILE A 14 24.95 6.02 5.10
N LEU A 15 23.63 6.01 4.94
CA LEU A 15 22.88 4.79 4.60
C LEU A 15 23.18 4.30 3.19
N VAL A 16 23.34 5.21 2.23
CA VAL A 16 23.73 4.89 0.85
C VAL A 16 25.08 4.18 0.85
N GLU A 17 26.08 4.73 1.55
CA GLU A 17 27.41 4.12 1.64
C GLU A 17 27.32 2.71 2.23
N LYS A 18 26.65 2.56 3.37
CA LYS A 18 26.51 1.25 4.06
C LYS A 18 25.73 0.23 3.24
N VAL A 19 24.67 0.64 2.59
CA VAL A 19 23.83 -0.24 1.78
C VAL A 19 24.56 -0.69 0.50
N ILE A 20 25.40 0.16 -0.08
CA ILE A 20 26.22 -0.20 -1.24
C ILE A 20 27.35 -1.16 -0.82
N GLU A 21 27.99 -0.93 0.33
CA GLU A 21 29.02 -1.84 0.86
C GLU A 21 28.46 -3.25 1.16
N ASP A 22 27.26 -3.31 1.72
CA ASP A 22 26.62 -4.53 2.21
C ASP A 22 25.45 -4.99 1.30
N GLU A 23 25.54 -4.82 -0.01
CA GLU A 23 24.44 -5.12 -0.97
C GLU A 23 23.89 -6.55 -0.85
N LYS A 24 24.66 -7.47 -0.31
CA LYS A 24 24.27 -8.89 -0.12
C LYS A 24 23.56 -9.15 1.20
N ASP A 25 23.62 -8.22 2.15
CA ASP A 25 22.95 -8.37 3.45
C ASP A 25 21.52 -7.83 3.38
N LEU A 26 20.56 -8.76 3.23
CA LEU A 26 19.13 -8.46 3.20
C LEU A 26 18.64 -7.75 4.47
N LEU A 27 19.21 -8.07 5.62
CA LEU A 27 18.82 -7.47 6.90
C LEU A 27 19.20 -5.99 6.96
N THR A 28 20.39 -5.63 6.48
CA THR A 28 20.81 -4.22 6.36
C THR A 28 19.87 -3.44 5.44
N GLY A 29 19.44 -4.06 4.33
CA GLY A 29 18.47 -3.48 3.41
C GLY A 29 17.10 -3.23 4.04
N ASP A 30 16.54 -4.22 4.71
CA ASP A 30 15.24 -4.12 5.39
C ASP A 30 15.25 -3.08 6.50
N LEU A 31 16.34 -3.02 7.29
CA LEU A 31 16.52 -2.00 8.32
C LEU A 31 16.68 -0.59 7.73
N ALA A 32 17.32 -0.45 6.56
CA ALA A 32 17.43 0.84 5.88
C ALA A 32 16.06 1.34 5.41
N VAL A 33 15.26 0.48 4.81
CA VAL A 33 13.90 0.84 4.34
C VAL A 33 12.98 1.17 5.53
N SER A 34 12.97 0.34 6.58
CA SER A 34 12.11 0.54 7.74
C SER A 34 12.51 1.73 8.61
N GLY A 35 13.81 2.01 8.71
CA GLY A 35 14.34 3.12 9.52
C GLY A 35 14.23 4.50 8.87
N LEU A 36 13.88 4.59 7.59
CA LEU A 36 13.80 5.83 6.81
C LEU A 36 12.37 6.23 6.44
N SER A 37 11.39 5.85 7.23
CA SER A 37 10.00 6.25 6.97
C SER A 37 9.91 7.77 6.76
N GLY A 38 9.41 8.17 5.59
CA GLY A 38 9.34 9.57 5.17
C GLY A 38 10.54 10.08 4.34
N HIS A 39 11.58 9.28 4.15
CA HIS A 39 12.78 9.65 3.39
C HIS A 39 13.15 8.62 2.29
N GLU A 40 12.23 7.70 1.99
CA GLU A 40 12.44 6.62 1.01
C GLU A 40 12.76 7.15 -0.38
N LEU A 41 12.12 8.24 -0.79
CA LEU A 41 12.38 8.86 -2.10
C LEU A 41 13.79 9.44 -2.19
N ALA A 42 14.29 10.03 -1.10
CA ALA A 42 15.67 10.55 -1.05
C ALA A 42 16.69 9.41 -1.17
N LEU A 43 16.48 8.30 -0.46
CA LEU A 43 17.33 7.12 -0.61
C LEU A 43 17.21 6.51 -2.01
N PHE A 44 16.00 6.40 -2.56
CA PHE A 44 15.77 5.92 -3.92
C PHE A 44 16.56 6.70 -4.97
N LYS A 45 16.59 8.04 -4.87
CA LYS A 45 17.36 8.92 -5.77
C LYS A 45 18.86 8.71 -5.65
N ALA A 46 19.35 8.47 -4.45
CA ALA A 46 20.77 8.36 -4.18
C ALA A 46 21.35 6.97 -4.55
N LEU A 47 20.52 5.94 -4.67
CA LEU A 47 20.96 4.60 -5.05
C LEU A 47 21.11 4.43 -6.57
N PRO A 48 22.11 3.64 -7.05
CA PRO A 48 22.24 3.26 -8.45
C PRO A 48 20.92 2.64 -8.99
N SER A 49 20.62 2.86 -10.27
CA SER A 49 19.37 2.40 -10.91
C SER A 49 19.18 0.88 -10.88
N THR A 50 20.27 0.12 -10.75
CA THR A 50 20.27 -1.35 -10.68
C THR A 50 20.21 -1.89 -9.26
N HIS A 51 20.31 -1.03 -8.24
CA HIS A 51 20.40 -1.47 -6.83
C HIS A 51 19.17 -2.23 -6.35
N ASN A 52 19.39 -3.31 -5.60
CA ASN A 52 18.33 -4.22 -5.17
C ASN A 52 17.26 -3.57 -4.28
N LEU A 53 17.65 -2.60 -3.44
CA LEU A 53 16.73 -1.89 -2.54
C LEU A 53 15.76 -0.94 -3.26
N ARG A 54 15.99 -0.59 -4.52
CA ARG A 54 15.03 0.27 -5.24
C ARG A 54 13.63 -0.34 -5.30
N ALA A 55 13.51 -1.65 -5.43
CA ALA A 55 12.19 -2.30 -5.45
C ALA A 55 11.47 -2.25 -4.09
N PRO A 56 12.08 -2.62 -2.95
CA PRO A 56 11.47 -2.40 -1.61
C PRO A 56 11.12 -0.94 -1.31
N LEU A 57 11.95 0.02 -1.74
CA LEU A 57 11.66 1.45 -1.58
C LEU A 57 10.43 1.89 -2.39
N ILE A 58 10.26 1.39 -3.62
CA ILE A 58 9.04 1.61 -4.41
C ILE A 58 7.82 1.04 -3.66
N GLU A 59 7.90 -0.18 -3.15
CA GLU A 59 6.81 -0.79 -2.37
C GLU A 59 6.47 0.05 -1.13
N SER A 60 7.46 0.61 -0.43
CA SER A 60 7.27 1.50 0.72
C SER A 60 6.61 2.82 0.32
N LEU A 61 7.08 3.47 -0.75
CA LEU A 61 6.51 4.72 -1.27
C LEU A 61 5.04 4.53 -1.69
N VAL A 62 4.73 3.45 -2.41
CA VAL A 62 3.33 3.14 -2.79
C VAL A 62 2.46 2.92 -1.55
N ARG A 63 2.99 2.27 -0.52
CA ARG A 63 2.28 2.06 0.76
C ARG A 63 1.95 3.37 1.45
N ARG A 64 2.91 4.30 1.50
CA ARG A 64 2.72 5.61 2.13
C ARG A 64 1.70 6.48 1.42
N ASN A 65 1.48 6.27 0.14
CA ASN A 65 0.48 7.00 -0.65
C ASN A 65 0.67 8.53 -0.66
N ASP A 66 1.90 9.02 -0.59
CA ASP A 66 2.16 10.43 -0.80
C ASP A 66 2.13 10.74 -2.30
N LEU A 67 1.06 11.40 -2.75
CA LEU A 67 0.82 11.66 -4.18
C LEU A 67 1.93 12.48 -4.83
N LYS A 68 2.58 13.38 -4.08
CA LYS A 68 3.68 14.18 -4.60
C LYS A 68 4.91 13.31 -4.83
N GLU A 69 5.27 12.49 -3.85
CA GLU A 69 6.42 11.58 -3.96
C GLU A 69 6.19 10.49 -5.01
N LEU A 70 4.96 9.98 -5.14
CA LEU A 70 4.61 9.01 -6.17
C LEU A 70 4.67 9.63 -7.58
N GLY A 71 4.20 10.87 -7.75
CA GLY A 71 4.34 11.61 -9.01
C GLY A 71 5.81 11.82 -9.38
N GLU A 72 6.65 12.18 -8.41
CA GLU A 72 8.08 12.33 -8.63
C GLU A 72 8.76 10.97 -8.91
N LEU A 73 8.42 9.92 -8.18
CA LEU A 73 8.91 8.55 -8.42
C LEU A 73 8.62 8.11 -9.86
N ALA A 74 7.42 8.37 -10.38
CA ALA A 74 7.05 7.98 -11.75
C ALA A 74 8.00 8.59 -12.80
N THR A 75 8.46 9.82 -12.59
CA THR A 75 9.44 10.47 -13.48
C THR A 75 10.87 9.92 -13.38
N LEU A 76 11.17 9.23 -12.27
CA LEU A 76 12.50 8.67 -11.98
C LEU A 76 12.64 7.20 -12.38
N LEU A 77 11.55 6.57 -12.83
CA LEU A 77 11.58 5.16 -13.23
C LEU A 77 12.12 5.02 -14.66
N GLU A 78 13.29 4.42 -14.79
CA GLU A 78 13.98 4.22 -16.06
C GLU A 78 14.12 2.74 -16.44
N THR A 79 13.85 1.82 -15.51
CA THR A 79 14.16 0.40 -15.71
C THR A 79 12.90 -0.46 -15.71
N PRO A 80 12.86 -1.55 -16.50
CA PRO A 80 11.77 -2.53 -16.47
C PRO A 80 11.52 -3.10 -15.06
N ARG A 81 12.60 -3.24 -14.26
CA ARG A 81 12.52 -3.71 -12.87
C ARG A 81 11.81 -2.71 -11.96
N GLY A 82 12.07 -1.40 -12.12
CA GLY A 82 11.39 -0.34 -11.38
C GLY A 82 9.89 -0.33 -11.69
N PHE A 83 9.53 -0.34 -12.97
CA PHE A 83 8.13 -0.42 -13.39
C PHE A 83 7.44 -1.70 -12.92
N ARG A 84 8.13 -2.85 -12.91
CA ARG A 84 7.60 -4.11 -12.38
C ARG A 84 7.31 -4.01 -10.88
N ALA A 85 8.19 -3.40 -10.09
CA ALA A 85 8.00 -3.22 -8.66
C ALA A 85 6.81 -2.28 -8.37
N LEU A 86 6.73 -1.15 -9.08
CA LEU A 86 5.61 -0.21 -8.98
C LEU A 86 4.28 -0.90 -9.33
N ALA A 87 4.21 -1.59 -10.47
CA ALA A 87 3.01 -2.26 -10.93
C ALA A 87 2.54 -3.37 -9.97
N LYS A 88 3.48 -4.15 -9.42
CA LYS A 88 3.19 -5.16 -8.40
C LYS A 88 2.60 -4.52 -7.14
N ALA A 89 3.26 -3.50 -6.61
CA ALA A 89 2.83 -2.81 -5.40
C ALA A 89 1.47 -2.15 -5.58
N SER A 90 1.25 -1.46 -6.72
CA SER A 90 -0.01 -0.78 -7.02
C SER A 90 -1.20 -1.74 -7.09
N VAL A 91 -1.04 -2.92 -7.69
CA VAL A 91 -2.09 -3.95 -7.72
C VAL A 91 -2.28 -4.59 -6.35
N MET A 92 -1.21 -4.98 -5.66
CA MET A 92 -1.31 -5.57 -4.30
C MET A 92 -2.00 -4.63 -3.31
N MET A 93 -1.71 -3.35 -3.39
CA MET A 93 -2.24 -2.32 -2.50
C MET A 93 -3.49 -1.64 -3.07
N ARG A 94 -4.04 -2.15 -4.19
CA ARG A 94 -5.25 -1.68 -4.86
C ARG A 94 -5.23 -0.17 -5.18
N ARG A 95 -4.08 0.36 -5.60
CA ARG A 95 -3.87 1.76 -5.96
C ARG A 95 -4.40 2.02 -7.38
N THR A 96 -5.67 2.38 -7.48
CA THR A 96 -6.36 2.55 -8.78
C THR A 96 -5.80 3.70 -9.60
N GLY A 97 -5.34 4.80 -8.96
CA GLY A 97 -4.69 5.92 -9.62
C GLY A 97 -3.40 5.50 -10.33
N GLU A 98 -2.46 4.88 -9.61
CA GLU A 98 -1.20 4.40 -10.16
C GLU A 98 -1.42 3.28 -11.19
N VAL A 99 -2.40 2.41 -10.97
CA VAL A 99 -2.78 1.39 -11.95
C VAL A 99 -3.27 2.03 -13.24
N LYS A 100 -4.09 3.09 -13.18
CA LYS A 100 -4.57 3.83 -14.35
C LYS A 100 -3.40 4.44 -15.14
N GLU A 101 -2.47 5.12 -14.45
CA GLU A 101 -1.28 5.68 -15.07
C GLU A 101 -0.42 4.59 -15.75
N LEU A 102 -0.20 3.47 -15.07
CA LEU A 102 0.52 2.32 -15.62
C LEU A 102 -0.18 1.69 -16.82
N LEU A 103 -1.50 1.65 -16.85
CA LEU A 103 -2.28 1.20 -18.01
C LEU A 103 -2.12 2.18 -19.17
N GLY A 104 -2.02 3.49 -18.91
CA GLY A 104 -1.67 4.51 -19.90
C GLY A 104 -0.29 4.27 -20.51
N VAL A 105 0.72 4.02 -19.68
CA VAL A 105 2.08 3.67 -20.13
C VAL A 105 2.08 2.39 -20.97
N LEU A 106 1.31 1.37 -20.59
CA LEU A 106 1.17 0.13 -21.36
C LEU A 106 0.57 0.36 -22.74
N ALA A 107 -0.40 1.26 -22.84
CA ALA A 107 -1.13 1.55 -24.07
C ALA A 107 -0.33 2.45 -25.03
N ASP A 108 0.63 3.23 -24.53
CA ASP A 108 1.43 4.16 -25.33
C ASP A 108 2.36 3.40 -26.30
N PRO A 109 2.24 3.59 -27.62
CA PRO A 109 3.10 2.96 -28.61
C PRO A 109 4.60 3.31 -28.45
N ALA A 110 4.92 4.47 -27.87
CA ALA A 110 6.30 4.90 -27.65
C ALA A 110 7.00 4.17 -26.50
N THR A 111 6.26 3.50 -25.63
CA THR A 111 6.85 2.77 -24.49
C THR A 111 7.73 1.60 -24.96
N ASP A 112 8.90 1.46 -24.36
CA ASP A 112 9.80 0.33 -24.63
C ASP A 112 9.14 -1.02 -24.28
N ALA A 113 9.33 -2.03 -25.14
CA ALA A 113 8.70 -3.34 -24.97
C ALA A 113 9.11 -4.04 -23.66
N LYS A 114 10.35 -3.83 -23.17
CA LYS A 114 10.82 -4.43 -21.90
C LYS A 114 10.13 -3.77 -20.72
N ILE A 115 9.87 -2.46 -20.78
CA ILE A 115 9.10 -1.74 -19.76
C ILE A 115 7.68 -2.28 -19.72
N ARG A 116 7.02 -2.46 -20.88
CA ARG A 116 5.68 -3.08 -20.94
C ARG A 116 5.65 -4.46 -20.30
N VAL A 117 6.61 -5.32 -20.66
CA VAL A 117 6.74 -6.65 -20.04
C VAL A 117 6.89 -6.52 -18.52
N GLY A 118 7.73 -5.60 -18.04
CA GLY A 118 7.90 -5.35 -16.61
C GLY A 118 6.58 -4.97 -15.92
N ILE A 119 5.82 -4.04 -16.49
CA ILE A 119 4.51 -3.61 -15.95
C ILE A 119 3.53 -4.80 -15.90
N VAL A 120 3.36 -5.52 -17.01
CA VAL A 120 2.45 -6.67 -17.09
C VAL A 120 2.81 -7.74 -16.07
N GLU A 121 4.07 -8.14 -15.99
CA GLU A 121 4.54 -9.12 -15.01
C GLU A 121 4.36 -8.65 -13.57
N GLY A 122 4.57 -7.35 -13.33
CA GLY A 122 4.32 -6.73 -12.03
C GLY A 122 2.86 -6.82 -11.64
N MET A 123 1.95 -6.37 -12.51
CA MET A 123 0.50 -6.43 -12.25
C MET A 123 0.02 -7.85 -12.02
N LEU A 124 0.40 -8.79 -12.89
CA LEU A 124 0.06 -10.21 -12.73
C LEU A 124 0.63 -10.80 -11.43
N SER A 125 1.83 -10.40 -11.03
CA SER A 125 2.42 -10.82 -9.76
C SER A 125 1.68 -10.25 -8.55
N GLY A 126 1.21 -9.00 -8.64
CA GLY A 126 0.42 -8.33 -7.59
C GLY A 126 -0.95 -8.99 -7.38
N GLY A 127 -1.57 -9.48 -8.45
CA GLY A 127 -2.88 -10.15 -8.41
C GLY A 127 -2.83 -11.69 -8.21
N LYS A 128 -1.69 -12.27 -7.84
CA LYS A 128 -1.53 -13.74 -7.70
C LYS A 128 -2.26 -14.36 -6.52
N ASP A 129 -2.69 -13.57 -5.55
CA ASP A 129 -3.43 -14.11 -4.40
C ASP A 129 -4.74 -14.75 -4.88
N LYS A 130 -5.03 -15.98 -4.42
CA LYS A 130 -6.26 -16.70 -4.75
C LYS A 130 -7.54 -15.97 -4.30
N LYS A 131 -7.39 -15.05 -3.33
CA LYS A 131 -8.47 -14.20 -2.80
C LYS A 131 -8.53 -12.82 -3.46
N PHE A 132 -7.66 -12.57 -4.45
CA PHE A 132 -7.64 -11.29 -5.14
C PHE A 132 -8.99 -11.02 -5.81
N LYS A 133 -9.64 -9.93 -5.42
CA LYS A 133 -10.86 -9.46 -6.08
C LYS A 133 -10.47 -8.49 -7.20
N PRO A 134 -11.03 -8.60 -8.40
CA PRO A 134 -10.75 -7.68 -9.50
C PRO A 134 -10.92 -6.22 -9.08
N MET A 135 -10.04 -5.36 -9.57
CA MET A 135 -10.07 -3.92 -9.27
C MET A 135 -11.03 -3.20 -10.22
N PRO A 136 -11.84 -2.24 -9.74
CA PRO A 136 -12.68 -1.46 -10.62
C PRO A 136 -11.81 -0.51 -11.48
N VAL A 137 -12.10 -0.45 -12.77
CA VAL A 137 -11.57 0.52 -13.73
C VAL A 137 -12.70 1.14 -14.52
N LYS A 138 -12.56 2.40 -14.94
CA LYS A 138 -13.61 3.08 -15.71
C LYS A 138 -13.90 2.39 -17.04
N GLU A 139 -12.85 1.94 -17.72
CA GLU A 139 -12.90 1.34 -19.03
C GLU A 139 -11.73 0.39 -19.27
N LEU A 140 -11.92 -0.55 -20.17
CA LEU A 140 -10.86 -1.49 -20.57
C LEU A 140 -10.10 -1.03 -21.82
N ALA A 141 -10.38 0.17 -22.34
CA ALA A 141 -9.77 0.64 -23.58
C ALA A 141 -8.23 0.65 -23.54
N ALA A 142 -7.65 1.05 -22.40
CA ALA A 142 -6.20 1.02 -22.18
C ALA A 142 -5.65 -0.42 -22.18
N LEU A 143 -6.39 -1.39 -21.65
CA LEU A 143 -6.02 -2.81 -21.68
C LEU A 143 -6.12 -3.39 -23.08
N GLU A 144 -7.16 -3.02 -23.83
CA GLU A 144 -7.33 -3.42 -25.22
C GLU A 144 -6.24 -2.83 -26.12
N ALA A 145 -5.87 -1.58 -25.87
CA ALA A 145 -4.74 -0.94 -26.55
C ALA A 145 -3.43 -1.61 -26.20
N ALA A 146 -3.18 -1.91 -24.91
CA ALA A 146 -2.00 -2.61 -24.43
C ALA A 146 -1.85 -4.01 -25.04
N ALA A 147 -2.95 -4.74 -25.21
CA ALA A 147 -2.96 -6.07 -25.82
C ALA A 147 -2.47 -6.09 -27.29
N LYS A 148 -2.48 -4.94 -27.96
CA LYS A 148 -1.99 -4.78 -29.35
C LYS A 148 -0.52 -4.41 -29.41
N GLN A 149 0.11 -4.14 -28.27
CA GLN A 149 1.48 -3.65 -28.23
C GLN A 149 2.51 -4.81 -28.12
N PRO A 150 3.73 -4.62 -28.65
CA PRO A 150 4.80 -5.60 -28.49
C PRO A 150 5.11 -5.90 -27.01
N GLY A 151 5.33 -7.18 -26.70
CA GLY A 151 5.62 -7.65 -25.34
C GLY A 151 4.39 -8.11 -24.53
N VAL A 152 3.18 -7.87 -25.03
CA VAL A 152 1.93 -8.34 -24.41
C VAL A 152 1.30 -9.39 -25.33
N ASP A 153 1.50 -10.67 -25.02
CA ASP A 153 0.83 -11.76 -25.75
C ASP A 153 -0.64 -11.93 -25.32
N ALA A 154 -1.42 -12.66 -26.10
CA ALA A 154 -2.85 -12.85 -25.86
C ALA A 154 -3.15 -13.49 -24.48
N ALA A 155 -2.28 -14.39 -24.01
CA ALA A 155 -2.47 -15.04 -22.71
C ALA A 155 -2.25 -14.05 -21.57
N LYS A 156 -1.21 -13.22 -21.65
CA LYS A 156 -0.95 -12.13 -20.69
C LYS A 156 -2.03 -11.08 -20.72
N ALA A 157 -2.50 -10.68 -21.91
CA ALA A 157 -3.61 -9.73 -22.06
C ALA A 157 -4.89 -10.23 -21.39
N LYS A 158 -5.24 -11.49 -21.59
CA LYS A 158 -6.40 -12.13 -20.94
C LYS A 158 -6.23 -12.20 -19.41
N ALA A 159 -5.06 -12.61 -18.94
CA ALA A 159 -4.76 -12.69 -17.52
C ALA A 159 -4.77 -11.28 -16.86
N LEU A 160 -4.25 -10.27 -17.56
CA LEU A 160 -4.26 -8.89 -17.11
C LEU A 160 -5.70 -8.34 -17.02
N ALA A 161 -6.53 -8.59 -18.03
CA ALA A 161 -7.94 -8.19 -18.03
C ALA A 161 -8.73 -8.81 -16.87
N ALA A 162 -8.39 -10.01 -16.44
CA ALA A 162 -9.02 -10.68 -15.31
C ALA A 162 -8.72 -10.01 -13.94
N LEU A 163 -7.70 -9.15 -13.87
CA LEU A 163 -7.41 -8.36 -12.66
C LEU A 163 -8.38 -7.18 -12.49
N PHE A 164 -9.20 -6.87 -13.48
CA PHE A 164 -10.03 -5.66 -13.51
C PHE A 164 -11.48 -5.97 -13.84
N THR A 165 -12.36 -5.11 -13.33
CA THR A 165 -13.79 -5.10 -13.68
C THR A 165 -14.16 -3.70 -14.18
N VAL A 166 -14.99 -3.61 -15.24
CA VAL A 166 -15.59 -2.33 -15.63
C VAL A 166 -16.67 -2.00 -14.59
N GLY A 167 -16.44 -0.94 -13.84
CA GLY A 167 -17.38 -0.46 -12.85
C GLY A 167 -17.60 1.05 -13.02
N SER A 168 -18.73 1.54 -12.54
CA SER A 168 -19.03 2.98 -12.45
C SER A 168 -18.14 3.72 -11.43
N GLY A 169 -17.03 3.11 -11.02
CA GLY A 169 -16.14 3.65 -10.01
C GLY A 169 -15.50 4.97 -10.41
N GLU A 170 -16.16 6.07 -10.10
CA GLU A 170 -15.42 7.25 -9.74
C GLU A 170 -14.55 6.84 -8.54
N GLU A 171 -13.23 6.89 -8.71
CA GLU A 171 -12.31 6.78 -7.58
C GLU A 171 -12.62 7.96 -6.67
N VAL A 172 -13.34 7.70 -5.62
CA VAL A 172 -13.57 8.73 -4.61
C VAL A 172 -12.29 8.83 -3.81
N VAL A 173 -11.44 9.77 -4.18
CA VAL A 173 -10.24 10.10 -3.40
C VAL A 173 -10.72 10.89 -2.18
N TYR A 174 -10.70 10.24 -1.03
CA TYR A 174 -11.13 10.88 0.22
C TYR A 174 -10.06 11.79 0.84
N LEU A 175 -8.78 11.53 0.55
CA LEU A 175 -7.66 12.31 1.10
C LEU A 175 -7.30 13.50 0.20
N THR A 176 -8.27 14.36 -0.09
CA THR A 176 -8.14 15.45 -1.06
C THR A 176 -7.47 16.72 -0.52
N THR A 177 -7.41 16.88 0.79
CA THR A 177 -6.84 18.08 1.43
C THR A 177 -5.49 17.78 2.08
N ALA A 178 -4.67 18.81 2.27
CA ALA A 178 -3.40 18.69 3.00
C ALA A 178 -3.64 18.21 4.44
N GLU A 179 -4.78 18.57 5.04
CA GLU A 179 -5.17 18.13 6.38
C GLU A 179 -5.46 16.63 6.41
N HIS A 180 -6.27 16.10 5.47
CA HIS A 180 -6.54 14.67 5.37
C HIS A 180 -5.25 13.86 5.14
N GLN A 181 -4.34 14.37 4.32
CA GLN A 181 -3.05 13.72 4.07
C GLN A 181 -2.15 13.74 5.31
N ARG A 182 -2.16 14.84 6.09
CA ARG A 182 -1.44 14.92 7.36
C ARG A 182 -2.00 13.90 8.36
N GLN A 183 -3.32 13.86 8.51
CA GLN A 183 -4.01 12.92 9.39
C GLN A 183 -3.72 11.46 8.99
N PHE A 184 -3.72 11.15 7.70
CA PHE A 184 -3.35 9.83 7.19
C PHE A 184 -1.92 9.43 7.60
N ARG A 185 -0.93 10.33 7.45
CA ARG A 185 0.47 10.04 7.84
C ARG A 185 0.64 9.89 9.34
N GLU A 186 -0.06 10.69 10.13
CA GLU A 186 -0.07 10.54 11.60
C GLU A 186 -0.69 9.19 11.99
N GLY A 187 -1.80 8.82 11.35
CA GLY A 187 -2.46 7.53 11.55
C GLY A 187 -1.57 6.35 11.16
N GLU A 188 -0.79 6.46 10.08
CA GLU A 188 0.20 5.45 9.70
C GLU A 188 1.25 5.25 10.80
N ALA A 189 1.83 6.33 11.31
CA ALA A 189 2.84 6.25 12.36
C ALA A 189 2.29 5.61 13.65
N LEU A 190 1.07 5.95 14.03
CA LEU A 190 0.38 5.34 15.17
C LEU A 190 0.01 3.87 14.92
N TYR A 191 -0.46 3.54 13.72
CA TYR A 191 -0.75 2.16 13.33
C TYR A 191 0.49 1.27 13.44
N GLN A 192 1.65 1.76 13.01
CA GLN A 192 2.91 1.02 13.11
C GLN A 192 3.31 0.72 14.55
N GLN A 193 2.96 1.58 15.49
CA GLN A 193 3.29 1.41 16.91
C GLN A 193 2.32 0.49 17.64
N ILE A 194 1.03 0.53 17.28
CA ILE A 194 -0.05 -0.06 18.09
C ILE A 194 -0.69 -1.25 17.39
N CYS A 195 -0.95 -1.17 16.10
CA CYS A 195 -1.82 -2.12 15.37
C CYS A 195 -1.02 -3.15 14.55
N LEU A 196 0.19 -2.76 14.11
CA LEU A 196 1.04 -3.53 13.20
C LEU A 196 1.29 -4.97 13.66
N ALA A 197 1.52 -5.16 14.98
CA ALA A 197 1.86 -6.46 15.54
C ALA A 197 0.83 -7.55 15.22
N CYS A 198 -0.47 -7.18 15.20
CA CYS A 198 -1.56 -8.10 14.91
C CYS A 198 -2.04 -8.01 13.46
N HIS A 199 -2.20 -6.80 12.92
CA HIS A 199 -2.80 -6.59 11.61
C HIS A 199 -1.80 -6.53 10.46
N GLN A 200 -0.51 -6.55 10.75
CA GLN A 200 0.61 -6.55 9.81
C GLN A 200 0.67 -5.28 8.92
N ALA A 201 1.84 -5.01 8.34
CA ALA A 201 2.06 -3.83 7.51
C ALA A 201 1.19 -3.77 6.24
N HIS A 202 0.75 -4.93 5.74
CA HIS A 202 -0.10 -5.06 4.56
C HIS A 202 -1.59 -5.13 4.85
N GLY A 203 -2.02 -4.99 6.13
CA GLY A 203 -3.42 -4.98 6.55
C GLY A 203 -4.19 -6.28 6.34
N ASN A 204 -3.54 -7.39 5.94
CA ASN A 204 -4.22 -8.67 5.72
C ASN A 204 -4.39 -9.50 7.00
N GLY A 205 -3.98 -8.94 8.13
CA GLY A 205 -3.96 -9.67 9.38
C GLY A 205 -2.90 -10.77 9.40
N GLN A 206 -2.93 -11.57 10.45
CA GLN A 206 -2.07 -12.73 10.61
C GLN A 206 -2.82 -13.87 11.26
N GLN A 207 -2.61 -15.08 10.76
CA GLN A 207 -3.16 -16.29 11.37
C GLN A 207 -2.76 -16.37 12.84
N TYR A 208 -3.70 -16.75 13.69
CA TYR A 208 -3.61 -16.80 15.15
C TYR A 208 -3.55 -15.43 15.86
N LEU A 209 -3.63 -14.32 15.14
CA LEU A 209 -3.61 -12.96 15.72
C LEU A 209 -4.86 -12.17 15.37
N ALA A 210 -5.05 -11.79 14.10
CA ALA A 210 -6.12 -10.88 13.72
C ALA A 210 -6.60 -11.11 12.27
N PRO A 211 -7.88 -10.81 11.98
CA PRO A 211 -8.41 -10.87 10.62
C PRO A 211 -7.90 -9.69 9.78
N PRO A 212 -8.11 -9.73 8.44
CA PRO A 212 -7.73 -8.63 7.55
C PRO A 212 -8.53 -7.35 7.83
N LEU A 213 -7.84 -6.21 7.64
CA LEU A 213 -8.42 -4.86 7.56
C LEU A 213 -8.53 -4.41 6.10
N ALA A 214 -7.63 -4.88 5.24
CA ALA A 214 -7.64 -4.56 3.81
C ALA A 214 -8.89 -5.13 3.14
N GLY A 215 -9.73 -4.26 2.58
CA GLY A 215 -10.99 -4.63 1.94
C GLY A 215 -12.11 -5.08 2.89
N ALA A 216 -11.90 -4.98 4.21
CA ALA A 216 -12.88 -5.45 5.19
C ALA A 216 -14.08 -4.50 5.29
N GLU A 217 -15.31 -5.05 5.26
CA GLU A 217 -16.56 -4.32 5.44
C GLU A 217 -16.65 -3.62 6.80
N TRP A 218 -16.00 -4.16 7.81
CA TRP A 218 -15.90 -3.57 9.15
C TRP A 218 -15.11 -2.26 9.19
N VAL A 219 -14.24 -2.05 8.21
CA VAL A 219 -13.44 -0.84 8.04
C VAL A 219 -14.12 0.15 7.10
N LEU A 220 -14.73 -0.35 6.01
CA LEU A 220 -15.17 0.47 4.89
C LEU A 220 -16.59 0.98 5.00
N GLU A 221 -17.49 0.23 5.65
CA GLU A 221 -18.92 0.56 5.66
C GLU A 221 -19.28 1.56 6.77
N SER A 222 -19.51 1.08 7.98
CA SER A 222 -20.00 1.92 9.08
C SER A 222 -18.87 2.54 9.88
N GLU A 223 -18.78 3.87 9.85
CA GLU A 223 -17.83 4.64 10.65
C GLU A 223 -18.06 4.42 12.15
N GLN A 224 -19.31 4.48 12.60
CA GLN A 224 -19.65 4.30 14.02
C GLN A 224 -19.27 2.91 14.53
N ARG A 225 -19.43 1.88 13.69
CA ARG A 225 -19.01 0.52 14.05
C ARG A 225 -17.48 0.42 14.16
N LEU A 226 -16.75 1.03 13.23
CA LEU A 226 -15.29 1.08 13.29
C LEU A 226 -14.81 1.81 14.55
N ILE A 227 -15.41 2.97 14.86
CA ILE A 227 -15.11 3.73 16.07
C ILE A 227 -15.34 2.86 17.31
N ALA A 228 -16.50 2.23 17.44
CA ALA A 228 -16.81 1.37 18.59
C ALA A 228 -15.77 0.23 18.74
N ILE A 229 -15.34 -0.39 17.63
CA ILE A 229 -14.33 -1.47 17.68
C ILE A 229 -12.98 -0.94 18.15
N VAL A 230 -12.53 0.19 17.60
CA VAL A 230 -11.23 0.76 17.93
C VAL A 230 -11.21 1.30 19.37
N VAL A 231 -12.29 1.93 19.79
CA VAL A 231 -12.40 2.57 21.10
C VAL A 231 -12.68 1.55 22.21
N ASP A 232 -13.64 0.65 22.02
CA ASP A 232 -14.10 -0.26 23.05
C ASP A 232 -13.59 -1.70 22.89
N GLY A 233 -13.03 -2.03 21.71
CA GLY A 233 -12.58 -3.38 21.40
C GLY A 233 -13.69 -4.27 20.85
N VAL A 234 -13.32 -5.52 20.52
CA VAL A 234 -14.26 -6.54 20.05
C VAL A 234 -13.84 -7.92 20.54
N MET A 235 -14.82 -8.74 20.91
CA MET A 235 -14.60 -10.12 21.35
C MET A 235 -15.49 -11.10 20.60
N GLY A 236 -15.04 -12.35 20.55
CA GLY A 236 -15.81 -13.47 20.02
C GLY A 236 -15.57 -13.71 18.52
N PRO A 237 -16.36 -14.62 17.93
CA PRO A 237 -16.32 -14.86 16.50
C PRO A 237 -16.70 -13.60 15.73
N ILE A 238 -15.96 -13.34 14.64
CA ILE A 238 -16.22 -12.21 13.74
C ILE A 238 -16.24 -12.71 12.29
N GLU A 239 -17.22 -12.29 11.51
CA GLU A 239 -17.25 -12.55 10.08
C GLU A 239 -16.63 -11.38 9.34
N VAL A 240 -15.62 -11.64 8.52
CA VAL A 240 -14.93 -10.64 7.70
C VAL A 240 -14.84 -11.17 6.27
N MET A 241 -15.37 -10.44 5.31
CA MET A 241 -15.40 -10.80 3.89
C MET A 241 -15.98 -12.21 3.65
N GLY A 242 -17.07 -12.55 4.36
CA GLY A 242 -17.77 -13.84 4.25
C GLY A 242 -17.02 -15.04 4.86
N LYS A 243 -15.94 -14.80 5.60
CA LYS A 243 -15.26 -15.84 6.39
C LYS A 243 -15.43 -15.56 7.87
N THR A 244 -15.91 -16.56 8.63
CA THR A 244 -15.96 -16.51 10.08
C THR A 244 -14.56 -16.80 10.64
N TYR A 245 -14.09 -15.90 11.48
CA TYR A 245 -12.86 -16.02 12.26
C TYR A 245 -13.20 -16.29 13.72
N THR A 246 -12.59 -17.31 14.27
CA THR A 246 -12.78 -17.73 15.67
C THR A 246 -11.47 -18.22 16.25
N VAL A 247 -11.38 -18.36 17.56
CA VAL A 247 -10.23 -19.01 18.23
C VAL A 247 -10.10 -20.46 17.74
N PRO A 248 -8.92 -20.94 17.38
CA PRO A 248 -7.61 -20.30 17.50
C PRO A 248 -7.14 -19.51 16.26
N GLU A 249 -7.96 -19.31 15.22
CA GLU A 249 -7.55 -18.59 13.99
C GLU A 249 -7.26 -17.10 14.24
N ILE A 250 -7.86 -16.54 15.29
CA ILE A 250 -7.59 -15.17 15.78
C ILE A 250 -7.44 -15.19 17.29
N GLN A 251 -6.94 -14.10 17.87
CA GLN A 251 -7.00 -13.88 19.31
C GLN A 251 -8.46 -13.70 19.73
N PRO A 252 -8.81 -14.12 20.98
CA PRO A 252 -10.18 -14.08 21.46
C PRO A 252 -10.73 -12.64 21.58
N MET A 253 -9.86 -11.65 21.64
CA MET A 253 -10.22 -10.25 21.85
C MET A 253 -9.25 -9.32 21.14
N MET A 254 -9.78 -8.31 20.45
CA MET A 254 -9.06 -7.09 20.09
C MET A 254 -9.27 -6.07 21.23
N PRO A 255 -8.23 -5.62 21.94
CA PRO A 255 -8.39 -4.66 23.02
C PRO A 255 -8.86 -3.30 22.50
N GLY A 256 -9.73 -2.64 23.24
CA GLY A 256 -10.10 -1.25 22.99
C GLY A 256 -9.01 -0.28 23.43
N LEU A 257 -8.96 0.87 22.77
CA LEU A 257 -7.93 1.89 23.00
C LEU A 257 -8.39 3.05 23.89
N ARG A 258 -9.65 3.06 24.35
CA ARG A 258 -10.26 4.14 25.17
C ARG A 258 -9.42 4.57 26.38
N HIS A 259 -8.75 3.63 27.00
CA HIS A 259 -8.02 3.88 28.25
C HIS A 259 -6.52 4.14 28.04
N ASN A 260 -6.07 4.29 26.80
CA ASN A 260 -4.69 4.68 26.52
C ASN A 260 -4.55 6.21 26.63
N PRO A 261 -3.88 6.74 27.66
CA PRO A 261 -3.80 8.20 27.90
C PRO A 261 -3.01 8.96 26.80
N ASP A 262 -2.25 8.25 26.00
CA ASP A 262 -1.44 8.83 24.92
C ASP A 262 -2.24 8.99 23.60
N LEU A 263 -3.48 8.45 23.55
CA LEU A 263 -4.33 8.47 22.38
C LEU A 263 -5.54 9.39 22.61
N THR A 264 -5.46 10.59 22.07
CA THR A 264 -6.61 11.51 21.98
C THR A 264 -7.59 11.07 20.89
N ASP A 265 -8.79 11.64 20.87
CA ASP A 265 -9.82 11.35 19.86
C ASP A 265 -9.30 11.66 18.45
N GLU A 266 -8.48 12.73 18.27
CA GLU A 266 -7.84 13.05 17.00
C GLU A 266 -6.84 11.97 16.56
N LYS A 267 -6.05 11.41 17.49
CA LYS A 267 -5.11 10.33 17.19
C LYS A 267 -5.83 9.03 16.85
N LEU A 268 -6.92 8.71 17.55
CA LEU A 268 -7.77 7.57 17.21
C LEU A 268 -8.41 7.76 15.84
N ALA A 269 -8.94 8.96 15.56
CA ALA A 269 -9.45 9.33 14.24
C ALA A 269 -8.38 9.22 13.15
N ALA A 270 -7.14 9.59 13.44
CA ALA A 270 -6.03 9.45 12.50
C ALA A 270 -5.72 7.98 12.18
N ILE A 271 -5.67 7.09 13.19
CA ILE A 271 -5.52 5.64 12.99
C ILE A 271 -6.65 5.11 12.09
N MET A 272 -7.89 5.47 12.37
CA MET A 272 -9.05 5.02 11.59
C MET A 272 -9.05 5.60 10.17
N THR A 273 -8.65 6.85 9.98
CA THR A 273 -8.45 7.45 8.65
C THR A 273 -7.39 6.70 7.86
N TYR A 274 -6.28 6.31 8.49
CA TYR A 274 -5.26 5.49 7.85
C TYR A 274 -5.82 4.14 7.41
N VAL A 275 -6.44 3.35 8.30
CA VAL A 275 -6.93 2.01 7.93
C VAL A 275 -8.06 2.07 6.89
N ARG A 276 -8.84 3.15 6.86
CA ARG A 276 -9.90 3.38 5.86
C ARG A 276 -9.37 3.75 4.47
N ASN A 277 -8.09 4.14 4.36
CA ASN A 277 -7.50 4.61 3.09
C ASN A 277 -6.17 3.92 2.74
N ALA A 278 -5.64 3.04 3.59
CA ALA A 278 -4.48 2.21 3.31
C ALA A 278 -4.87 0.96 2.50
N TRP A 279 -3.89 0.32 1.89
CA TRP A 279 -4.01 -0.99 1.21
C TRP A 279 -5.07 -1.08 0.11
N GLY A 280 -5.43 0.04 -0.51
CA GLY A 280 -6.51 0.14 -1.48
C GLY A 280 -7.91 0.22 -0.86
N ASN A 281 -8.00 0.41 0.44
CA ASN A 281 -9.22 0.86 1.09
C ASN A 281 -9.56 2.28 0.61
N GLY A 282 -10.85 2.59 0.49
CA GLY A 282 -11.32 3.92 0.11
C GLY A 282 -12.62 4.22 0.85
N ALA A 283 -12.52 5.02 1.93
CA ALA A 283 -13.67 5.48 2.70
C ALA A 283 -13.37 6.85 3.34
N PRO A 284 -14.40 7.63 3.70
CA PRO A 284 -14.22 8.97 4.26
C PRO A 284 -13.29 8.99 5.48
N PRO A 285 -12.46 10.04 5.64
CA PRO A 285 -11.72 10.26 6.88
C PRO A 285 -12.62 10.32 8.09
N VAL A 286 -12.13 9.83 9.23
CA VAL A 286 -12.82 9.95 10.52
C VAL A 286 -12.38 11.25 11.19
N THR A 287 -13.30 11.97 11.83
CA THR A 287 -12.97 13.18 12.59
C THR A 287 -12.82 12.87 14.09
N GLY A 288 -12.01 13.67 14.81
CA GLY A 288 -11.91 13.54 16.27
C GLY A 288 -13.26 13.77 16.98
N GLU A 289 -14.11 14.66 16.42
CA GLU A 289 -15.45 14.91 16.97
C GLU A 289 -16.38 13.68 16.89
N ALA A 290 -16.15 12.77 15.92
CA ALA A 290 -16.93 11.56 15.75
C ALA A 290 -16.52 10.44 16.72
N VAL A 291 -15.30 10.51 17.29
CA VAL A 291 -14.73 9.52 18.22
C VAL A 291 -15.21 9.78 19.64
#